data_8277b822619968e828cadf3424e52fa6
#
_entry.id   8277b822619968e828cadf3424e52fa6
#
_cell.length_a   1.000
_cell.length_b   1.000
_cell.length_c   1.000
_cell.angle_alpha   90.00
_cell.angle_beta   90.00
_cell.angle_gamma   90.00
#
_symmetry.space_group_name_H-M   'P 1'
#
loop_
_entity.id
_entity.type
_entity.pdbx_description
1 polymer ?
#
loop_
_entity_poly.entity_id
_entity_poly.type
_entity_poly.pdbx_seq_one_letter_code
_entity_poly.pdbx_strand_id
1 'polypeptide(L)'
;MCRYVLKFGMLLKYIPNKLKTDELYLYALQEKESVAIFYVPEKFQTIEKILVHIPNASPEILEDFLKNPPKNMQSNEFLFQLLRKNYQVFECLNSILNTKEFYEYLIIEKECVEYFHKIPNELKTIDLCWFCIKKDIRLAGYIPSHCVTKDLLMYLISEDAVVPIFKNTPHHLLTQELCDSVIRKSPSYFEYIPDQFKTPEMCWLAVNWRSNALQFVP
;
A
#
# COMPACT_ATOMS: atom_id res chain seq x y z
N MET A 1 -43.67 -6.39 12.13
CA MET A 1 -43.03 -5.58 11.06
C MET A 1 -41.50 -5.49 11.24
N CYS A 2 -40.97 -5.31 12.43
CA CYS A 2 -39.50 -5.21 12.65
C CYS A 2 -38.69 -6.48 12.37
N ARG A 3 -39.25 -7.68 12.50
CA ARG A 3 -38.50 -8.95 12.31
C ARG A 3 -38.01 -9.20 10.88
N TYR A 4 -38.72 -8.74 9.84
CA TYR A 4 -38.30 -8.85 8.44
C TYR A 4 -37.20 -7.84 8.07
N VAL A 5 -37.21 -6.68 8.72
CA VAL A 5 -36.25 -5.57 8.51
C VAL A 5 -34.86 -5.96 9.03
N LEU A 6 -34.81 -6.80 10.07
CA LEU A 6 -33.58 -7.18 10.76
C LEU A 6 -32.76 -8.29 10.05
N LYS A 7 -33.37 -8.97 9.08
CA LYS A 7 -32.64 -9.98 8.25
C LYS A 7 -31.50 -9.36 7.43
N PHE A 8 -31.55 -8.04 7.25
CA PHE A 8 -30.50 -7.23 6.62
C PHE A 8 -30.00 -6.20 7.63
N GLY A 9 -29.08 -6.59 8.52
CA GLY A 9 -28.56 -5.75 9.63
C GLY A 9 -28.29 -4.29 9.31
N MET A 10 -28.05 -3.92 8.05
CA MET A 10 -27.92 -2.54 7.56
C MET A 10 -29.12 -1.64 7.90
N LEU A 11 -30.31 -2.23 8.08
CA LEU A 11 -31.52 -1.46 8.34
C LEU A 11 -31.58 -0.90 9.76
N LEU A 12 -30.68 -1.37 10.66
CA LEU A 12 -30.55 -0.79 12.00
C LEU A 12 -30.25 0.72 11.98
N LYS A 13 -29.52 1.20 10.98
CA LYS A 13 -29.20 2.63 10.88
C LYS A 13 -30.43 3.50 10.67
N TYR A 14 -31.47 2.97 10.03
CA TYR A 14 -32.70 3.71 9.73
C TYR A 14 -33.78 3.60 10.81
N ILE A 15 -33.59 2.77 11.83
CA ILE A 15 -34.52 2.66 12.95
C ILE A 15 -34.36 3.90 13.85
N PRO A 16 -35.46 4.59 14.22
CA PRO A 16 -35.39 5.70 15.17
C PRO A 16 -34.78 5.25 16.50
N ASN A 17 -33.93 6.10 17.10
CA ASN A 17 -33.20 5.76 18.33
C ASN A 17 -34.11 5.34 19.48
N LYS A 18 -35.32 5.93 19.61
CA LYS A 18 -36.32 5.57 20.60
C LYS A 18 -36.83 4.12 20.53
N LEU A 19 -36.62 3.43 19.38
CA LEU A 19 -37.05 2.06 19.15
C LEU A 19 -35.87 1.09 19.20
N LYS A 20 -34.65 1.59 19.35
CA LYS A 20 -33.44 0.78 19.41
C LYS A 20 -33.24 0.27 20.85
N THR A 21 -33.80 -0.90 21.14
CA THR A 21 -33.64 -1.59 22.43
C THR A 21 -32.51 -2.62 22.38
N ASP A 22 -31.97 -3.00 23.54
CA ASP A 22 -30.94 -4.06 23.64
C ASP A 22 -31.43 -5.40 23.06
N GLU A 23 -32.71 -5.72 23.25
CA GLU A 23 -33.33 -6.92 22.67
C GLU A 23 -33.31 -6.88 21.14
N LEU A 24 -33.57 -5.72 20.55
CA LEU A 24 -33.53 -5.52 19.11
C LEU A 24 -32.11 -5.73 18.57
N TYR A 25 -31.09 -5.21 19.25
CA TYR A 25 -29.69 -5.40 18.87
C TYR A 25 -29.26 -6.85 18.97
N LEU A 26 -29.60 -7.53 20.08
CA LEU A 26 -29.29 -8.94 20.27
C LEU A 26 -29.97 -9.82 19.19
N TYR A 27 -31.21 -9.51 18.85
CA TYR A 27 -31.92 -10.21 17.79
C TYR A 27 -31.23 -10.01 16.42
N ALA A 28 -30.82 -8.79 16.09
CA ALA A 28 -30.13 -8.48 14.84
C ALA A 28 -28.76 -9.19 14.72
N LEU A 29 -28.11 -9.48 15.85
CA LEU A 29 -26.81 -10.16 15.92
C LEU A 29 -26.93 -11.69 15.89
N GLN A 30 -28.13 -12.27 15.89
CA GLN A 30 -28.31 -13.75 15.81
C GLN A 30 -28.03 -14.32 14.43
N GLU A 31 -28.18 -13.51 13.37
CA GLU A 31 -27.90 -13.92 12.00
C GLU A 31 -26.40 -13.94 11.74
N LYS A 32 -25.87 -15.11 11.38
CA LYS A 32 -24.41 -15.33 11.20
C LYS A 32 -23.75 -14.45 10.14
N GLU A 33 -24.51 -14.02 9.14
CA GLU A 33 -24.01 -13.19 8.03
C GLU A 33 -24.42 -11.71 8.18
N SER A 34 -24.92 -11.34 9.36
CA SER A 34 -25.47 -10.01 9.58
C SER A 34 -24.38 -8.96 9.76
N VAL A 35 -24.38 -7.96 8.92
CA VAL A 35 -23.56 -6.74 9.10
C VAL A 35 -24.09 -5.84 10.23
N ALA A 36 -25.11 -6.27 10.98
CA ALA A 36 -25.68 -5.57 12.13
C ALA A 36 -24.65 -5.16 13.17
N ILE A 37 -23.56 -5.95 13.30
CA ILE A 37 -22.48 -5.71 14.26
C ILE A 37 -21.86 -4.31 14.12
N PHE A 38 -21.86 -3.73 12.92
CA PHE A 38 -21.32 -2.40 12.65
C PHE A 38 -22.27 -1.25 13.06
N TYR A 39 -23.53 -1.57 13.35
CA TYR A 39 -24.59 -0.58 13.64
C TYR A 39 -25.16 -0.70 15.07
N VAL A 40 -24.62 -1.60 15.88
CA VAL A 40 -25.00 -1.75 17.29
C VAL A 40 -24.10 -0.90 18.19
N PRO A 41 -24.55 -0.55 19.42
CA PRO A 41 -23.71 0.14 20.39
C PRO A 41 -22.41 -0.61 20.72
N GLU A 42 -21.36 0.14 21.08
CA GLU A 42 -20.02 -0.35 21.41
C GLU A 42 -20.04 -1.52 22.41
N LYS A 43 -20.95 -1.51 23.39
CA LYS A 43 -21.10 -2.60 24.37
C LYS A 43 -21.38 -3.98 23.76
N PHE A 44 -21.88 -4.04 22.52
CA PHE A 44 -22.13 -5.30 21.79
C PHE A 44 -21.03 -5.63 20.79
N GLN A 45 -20.15 -4.67 20.50
CA GLN A 45 -19.06 -4.80 19.56
C GLN A 45 -17.84 -5.39 20.26
N THR A 46 -17.50 -6.62 19.95
CA THR A 46 -16.23 -7.22 20.35
C THR A 46 -15.34 -7.43 19.12
N ILE A 47 -14.02 -7.38 19.31
CA ILE A 47 -13.04 -7.59 18.24
C ILE A 47 -13.35 -8.90 17.49
N GLU A 48 -13.59 -9.98 18.21
CA GLU A 48 -13.89 -11.29 17.63
C GLU A 48 -15.13 -11.26 16.72
N LYS A 49 -16.22 -10.64 17.19
CA LYS A 49 -17.46 -10.53 16.42
C LYS A 49 -17.27 -9.66 15.17
N ILE A 50 -16.58 -8.52 15.29
CA ILE A 50 -16.26 -7.67 14.14
C ILE A 50 -15.48 -8.47 13.11
N LEU A 51 -14.40 -9.14 13.51
CA LEU A 51 -13.54 -9.92 12.60
C LEU A 51 -14.27 -11.07 11.89
N VAL A 52 -15.29 -11.65 12.50
CA VAL A 52 -16.12 -12.70 11.87
C VAL A 52 -16.98 -12.12 10.73
N HIS A 53 -17.46 -10.89 10.88
CA HIS A 53 -18.40 -10.28 9.92
C HIS A 53 -17.72 -9.42 8.85
N ILE A 54 -16.43 -9.12 8.98
CA ILE A 54 -15.65 -8.33 8.02
C ILE A 54 -15.71 -8.87 6.59
N PRO A 55 -15.60 -10.19 6.33
CA PRO A 55 -15.65 -10.71 4.96
C PRO A 55 -16.95 -10.38 4.22
N ASN A 56 -18.05 -10.16 4.94
CA ASN A 56 -19.37 -9.88 4.38
C ASN A 56 -19.71 -8.38 4.36
N ALA A 57 -18.83 -7.52 4.88
CA ALA A 57 -19.03 -6.08 4.92
C ALA A 57 -18.69 -5.44 3.57
N SER A 58 -19.58 -4.59 3.05
CA SER A 58 -19.29 -3.79 1.87
C SER A 58 -18.30 -2.65 2.20
N PRO A 59 -17.60 -2.08 1.19
CA PRO A 59 -16.71 -0.94 1.40
C PRO A 59 -17.35 0.22 2.16
N GLU A 60 -18.62 0.53 1.86
CA GLU A 60 -19.35 1.63 2.51
C GLU A 60 -19.57 1.36 4.01
N ILE A 61 -19.86 0.10 4.38
CA ILE A 61 -20.01 -0.30 5.79
C ILE A 61 -18.69 -0.20 6.52
N LEU A 62 -17.61 -0.67 5.89
CA LEU A 62 -16.27 -0.60 6.45
C LEU A 62 -15.81 0.84 6.64
N GLU A 63 -16.07 1.70 5.66
CA GLU A 63 -15.74 3.12 5.73
C GLU A 63 -16.50 3.82 6.87
N ASP A 64 -17.81 3.60 6.98
CA ASP A 64 -18.63 4.15 8.07
C ASP A 64 -18.13 3.71 9.45
N PHE A 65 -17.78 2.43 9.61
CA PHE A 65 -17.24 1.88 10.85
C PHE A 65 -15.86 2.45 11.18
N LEU A 66 -14.95 2.52 10.19
CA LEU A 66 -13.57 2.96 10.39
C LEU A 66 -13.45 4.47 10.62
N LYS A 67 -14.46 5.28 10.26
CA LYS A 67 -14.50 6.71 10.61
C LYS A 67 -14.56 6.96 12.11
N ASN A 68 -15.25 6.07 12.84
CA ASN A 68 -15.44 6.20 14.29
C ASN A 68 -15.37 4.82 14.98
N PRO A 69 -14.25 4.12 14.93
CA PRO A 69 -14.15 2.81 15.55
C PRO A 69 -14.14 2.93 17.07
N PRO A 70 -14.66 1.92 17.80
CA PRO A 70 -14.55 1.87 19.26
C PRO A 70 -13.09 2.03 19.72
N LYS A 71 -12.89 2.62 20.91
CA LYS A 71 -11.55 2.92 21.44
C LYS A 71 -10.63 1.71 21.50
N ASN A 72 -11.16 0.55 21.86
CA ASN A 72 -10.44 -0.72 21.93
C ASN A 72 -10.11 -1.32 20.55
N MET A 73 -10.59 -0.70 19.45
CA MET A 73 -10.40 -1.12 18.07
C MET A 73 -9.62 -0.11 17.23
N GLN A 74 -8.90 0.81 17.87
CA GLN A 74 -8.06 1.83 17.19
C GLN A 74 -6.59 1.42 17.10
N SER A 75 -6.23 0.20 17.53
CA SER A 75 -4.85 -0.27 17.49
C SER A 75 -4.42 -0.72 16.08
N ASN A 76 -3.13 -0.54 15.76
CA ASN A 76 -2.55 -1.02 14.50
C ASN A 76 -2.72 -2.55 14.35
N GLU A 77 -2.66 -3.31 15.45
CA GLU A 77 -2.89 -4.75 15.43
C GLU A 77 -4.31 -5.10 14.98
N PHE A 78 -5.33 -4.39 15.50
CA PHE A 78 -6.71 -4.61 15.08
C PHE A 78 -6.92 -4.26 13.60
N LEU A 79 -6.38 -3.13 13.14
CA LEU A 79 -6.44 -2.72 11.73
C LEU A 79 -5.77 -3.72 10.80
N PHE A 80 -4.66 -4.30 11.23
CA PHE A 80 -3.99 -5.36 10.50
C PHE A 80 -4.84 -6.66 10.43
N GLN A 81 -5.50 -7.04 11.53
CA GLN A 81 -6.40 -8.19 11.53
C GLN A 81 -7.61 -7.97 10.60
N LEU A 82 -8.14 -6.76 10.54
CA LEU A 82 -9.18 -6.38 9.57
C LEU A 82 -8.69 -6.57 8.12
N LEU A 83 -7.50 -6.05 7.83
CA LEU A 83 -6.88 -6.13 6.51
C LEU A 83 -6.70 -7.58 6.05
N ARG A 84 -6.26 -8.47 6.94
CA ARG A 84 -6.12 -9.91 6.65
C ARG A 84 -7.44 -10.60 6.32
N LYS A 85 -8.55 -10.10 6.85
CA LYS A 85 -9.89 -10.67 6.61
C LYS A 85 -10.54 -10.14 5.33
N ASN A 86 -10.28 -8.88 4.99
CA ASN A 86 -10.85 -8.27 3.80
C ASN A 86 -9.88 -7.21 3.23
N TYR A 87 -9.34 -7.47 2.05
CA TYR A 87 -8.39 -6.55 1.37
C TYR A 87 -9.01 -5.17 1.04
N GLN A 88 -10.33 -5.06 0.90
CA GLN A 88 -11.03 -3.78 0.67
C GLN A 88 -10.86 -2.81 1.84
N VAL A 89 -10.57 -3.33 3.03
CA VAL A 89 -10.21 -2.51 4.21
C VAL A 89 -9.04 -1.58 3.91
N PHE A 90 -8.08 -2.01 3.08
CA PHE A 90 -6.93 -1.17 2.73
C PHE A 90 -7.35 0.14 2.04
N GLU A 91 -8.28 0.07 1.10
CA GLU A 91 -8.76 1.27 0.40
C GLU A 91 -9.51 2.22 1.35
N CYS A 92 -10.28 1.65 2.29
CA CYS A 92 -10.94 2.44 3.34
C CYS A 92 -9.92 3.06 4.31
N LEU A 93 -8.88 2.33 4.69
CA LEU A 93 -7.83 2.82 5.59
C LEU A 93 -7.04 3.96 4.96
N ASN A 94 -6.73 3.91 3.66
CA ASN A 94 -6.07 4.99 2.95
C ASN A 94 -6.82 6.32 3.04
N SER A 95 -8.15 6.29 3.10
CA SER A 95 -8.97 7.50 3.21
C SER A 95 -9.08 8.05 4.63
N ILE A 96 -8.88 7.19 5.67
CA ILE A 96 -9.25 7.52 7.06
C ILE A 96 -8.02 7.54 7.99
N LEU A 97 -7.12 6.56 7.84
CA LEU A 97 -5.99 6.29 8.76
C LEU A 97 -4.65 6.33 8.02
N ASN A 98 -4.50 7.27 7.15
CA ASN A 98 -3.31 7.46 6.32
C ASN A 98 -2.12 7.96 7.15
N THR A 99 -1.62 7.12 8.08
CA THR A 99 -0.51 7.47 8.97
C THR A 99 0.74 6.66 8.65
N LYS A 100 1.90 7.33 8.80
CA LYS A 100 3.22 6.73 8.62
C LYS A 100 3.41 5.50 9.53
N GLU A 101 2.99 5.62 10.80
CA GLU A 101 3.13 4.60 11.82
C GLU A 101 2.41 3.30 11.46
N PHE A 102 1.22 3.42 10.85
CA PHE A 102 0.48 2.24 10.40
C PHE A 102 1.19 1.52 9.25
N TYR A 103 1.72 2.26 8.27
CA TYR A 103 2.43 1.65 7.15
C TYR A 103 3.77 1.05 7.56
N GLU A 104 4.51 1.68 8.47
CA GLU A 104 5.72 1.11 9.04
C GLU A 104 5.41 -0.19 9.78
N TYR A 105 4.38 -0.21 10.60
CA TYR A 105 3.90 -1.43 11.27
C TYR A 105 3.53 -2.53 10.26
N LEU A 106 2.74 -2.21 9.24
CA LEU A 106 2.28 -3.17 8.23
C LEU A 106 3.45 -3.76 7.44
N ILE A 107 4.37 -2.92 7.00
CA ILE A 107 5.46 -3.33 6.12
C ILE A 107 6.62 -3.94 6.90
N ILE A 108 7.06 -3.29 7.97
CA ILE A 108 8.29 -3.71 8.69
C ILE A 108 7.98 -4.83 9.69
N GLU A 109 6.96 -4.65 10.52
CA GLU A 109 6.66 -5.64 11.57
C GLU A 109 5.84 -6.84 11.07
N LYS A 110 4.94 -6.61 10.12
CA LYS A 110 4.10 -7.68 9.54
C LYS A 110 4.62 -8.22 8.21
N GLU A 111 5.69 -7.63 7.68
CA GLU A 111 6.35 -8.03 6.42
C GLU A 111 5.43 -8.08 5.19
N CYS A 112 4.34 -7.31 5.21
CA CYS A 112 3.34 -7.27 4.14
C CYS A 112 3.78 -6.33 2.99
N VAL A 113 4.93 -6.62 2.37
CA VAL A 113 5.55 -5.77 1.33
C VAL A 113 4.71 -5.62 0.07
N GLU A 114 3.75 -6.50 -0.16
CA GLU A 114 2.79 -6.42 -1.27
C GLU A 114 1.95 -5.15 -1.27
N TYR A 115 1.77 -4.50 -0.11
CA TYR A 115 1.04 -3.23 0.00
C TYR A 115 1.91 -2.00 -0.28
N PHE A 116 3.23 -2.15 -0.44
CA PHE A 116 4.14 -1.02 -0.65
C PHE A 116 3.75 -0.12 -1.84
N HIS A 117 3.30 -0.72 -2.93
CA HIS A 117 2.88 0.02 -4.12
C HIS A 117 1.63 0.88 -3.91
N LYS A 118 0.83 0.58 -2.88
CA LYS A 118 -0.40 1.30 -2.53
C LYS A 118 -0.17 2.44 -1.53
N ILE A 119 0.99 2.47 -0.87
CA ILE A 119 1.31 3.52 0.11
C ILE A 119 1.50 4.85 -0.63
N PRO A 120 0.87 5.95 -0.16
CA PRO A 120 1.11 7.29 -0.70
C PRO A 120 2.60 7.65 -0.67
N ASN A 121 3.08 8.29 -1.73
CA ASN A 121 4.51 8.60 -1.85
C ASN A 121 5.04 9.46 -0.70
N GLU A 122 4.21 10.37 -0.19
CA GLU A 122 4.55 11.29 0.91
C GLU A 122 4.82 10.56 2.22
N LEU A 123 4.29 9.35 2.39
CA LEU A 123 4.45 8.53 3.59
C LEU A 123 5.53 7.45 3.45
N LYS A 124 6.10 7.30 2.27
CA LYS A 124 7.24 6.40 2.05
C LYS A 124 8.52 7.04 2.59
N THR A 125 9.17 6.36 3.53
CA THR A 125 10.47 6.77 4.08
C THR A 125 11.60 6.00 3.41
N ILE A 126 12.83 6.51 3.53
CA ILE A 126 14.04 5.83 3.03
C ILE A 126 14.17 4.44 3.64
N ASP A 127 13.93 4.30 4.95
CA ASP A 127 14.04 3.01 5.67
C ASP A 127 12.98 2.02 5.17
N LEU A 128 11.75 2.49 4.95
CA LEU A 128 10.68 1.68 4.40
C LEU A 128 11.00 1.19 2.99
N CYS A 129 11.54 2.08 2.15
CA CYS A 129 11.98 1.73 0.79
C CYS A 129 13.08 0.67 0.83
N TRP A 130 14.10 0.85 1.68
CA TRP A 130 15.17 -0.13 1.84
C TRP A 130 14.66 -1.49 2.31
N PHE A 131 13.76 -1.51 3.29
CA PHE A 131 13.18 -2.76 3.77
C PHE A 131 12.46 -3.50 2.64
N CYS A 132 11.60 -2.81 1.90
CA CYS A 132 10.84 -3.40 0.79
C CYS A 132 11.74 -3.93 -0.32
N ILE A 133 12.75 -3.17 -0.73
CA ILE A 133 13.68 -3.57 -1.81
C ILE A 133 14.52 -4.78 -1.44
N LYS A 134 14.95 -4.90 -0.19
CA LYS A 134 15.65 -6.10 0.29
C LYS A 134 14.78 -7.34 0.32
N LYS A 135 13.47 -7.19 0.47
CA LYS A 135 12.52 -8.31 0.44
C LYS A 135 12.06 -8.65 -1.00
N ASP A 136 11.79 -7.62 -1.81
CA ASP A 136 11.38 -7.78 -3.20
C ASP A 136 11.90 -6.62 -4.06
N ILE A 137 12.94 -6.89 -4.83
CA ILE A 137 13.60 -5.89 -5.69
C ILE A 137 12.67 -5.31 -6.77
N ARG A 138 11.62 -6.04 -7.15
CA ARG A 138 10.63 -5.58 -8.15
C ARG A 138 9.86 -4.35 -7.69
N LEU A 139 9.87 -4.05 -6.38
CA LEU A 139 9.24 -2.87 -5.81
C LEU A 139 10.03 -1.57 -6.07
N ALA A 140 11.21 -1.65 -6.68
CA ALA A 140 12.04 -0.49 -7.01
C ALA A 140 11.30 0.59 -7.83
N GLY A 141 10.37 0.19 -8.71
CA GLY A 141 9.56 1.11 -9.51
C GLY A 141 8.59 1.98 -8.71
N TYR A 142 8.33 1.64 -7.46
CA TYR A 142 7.41 2.37 -6.57
C TYR A 142 8.12 3.27 -5.56
N ILE A 143 9.46 3.40 -5.67
CA ILE A 143 10.24 4.30 -4.81
C ILE A 143 10.05 5.74 -5.31
N PRO A 144 9.59 6.67 -4.47
CA PRO A 144 9.48 8.06 -4.84
C PRO A 144 10.85 8.74 -4.90
N SER A 145 10.98 9.78 -5.71
CA SER A 145 12.24 10.49 -5.96
C SER A 145 12.94 11.00 -4.68
N HIS A 146 12.17 11.44 -3.67
CA HIS A 146 12.73 11.92 -2.41
C HIS A 146 13.35 10.81 -1.53
N CYS A 147 13.03 9.53 -1.81
CA CYS A 147 13.62 8.38 -1.12
C CYS A 147 14.81 7.78 -1.88
N VAL A 148 15.09 8.26 -3.09
CA VAL A 148 16.23 7.79 -3.88
C VAL A 148 17.52 8.35 -3.30
N THR A 149 18.44 7.46 -2.90
CA THR A 149 19.77 7.82 -2.41
C THR A 149 20.85 7.19 -3.29
N LYS A 150 22.08 7.72 -3.23
CA LYS A 150 23.22 7.15 -3.97
C LYS A 150 23.43 5.67 -3.61
N ASP A 151 23.35 5.32 -2.32
CA ASP A 151 23.55 3.96 -1.85
C ASP A 151 22.45 3.01 -2.37
N LEU A 152 21.21 3.48 -2.40
CA LEU A 152 20.10 2.71 -2.96
C LEU A 152 20.29 2.46 -4.46
N LEU A 153 20.72 3.47 -5.21
CA LEU A 153 21.04 3.32 -6.63
C LEU A 153 22.18 2.33 -6.86
N MET A 154 23.27 2.43 -6.08
CA MET A 154 24.39 1.51 -6.18
C MET A 154 23.98 0.05 -5.86
N TYR A 155 23.12 -0.13 -4.85
CA TYR A 155 22.56 -1.44 -4.55
C TYR A 155 21.73 -1.98 -5.71
N LEU A 156 20.84 -1.18 -6.29
CA LEU A 156 20.00 -1.60 -7.43
C LEU A 156 20.81 -1.88 -8.68
N ILE A 157 21.91 -1.16 -8.90
CA ILE A 157 22.87 -1.45 -9.97
C ILE A 157 23.53 -2.81 -9.73
N SER A 158 23.96 -3.10 -8.50
CA SER A 158 24.58 -4.40 -8.18
C SER A 158 23.66 -5.59 -8.42
N GLU A 159 22.36 -5.40 -8.19
CA GLU A 159 21.32 -6.43 -8.37
C GLU A 159 20.68 -6.43 -9.79
N ASP A 160 21.20 -5.62 -10.71
CA ASP A 160 20.67 -5.47 -12.08
C ASP A 160 19.19 -5.04 -12.17
N ALA A 161 18.75 -4.20 -11.22
CA ALA A 161 17.37 -3.78 -11.04
C ALA A 161 17.16 -2.26 -11.19
N VAL A 162 17.92 -1.60 -12.02
CA VAL A 162 17.99 -0.11 -12.11
C VAL A 162 16.83 0.49 -12.91
N VAL A 163 16.30 -0.22 -13.92
CA VAL A 163 15.34 0.35 -14.88
C VAL A 163 14.15 1.09 -14.26
N PRO A 164 13.45 0.52 -13.28
CA PRO A 164 12.26 1.17 -12.76
C PRO A 164 12.53 2.48 -12.04
N ILE A 165 13.71 2.62 -11.42
CA ILE A 165 14.02 3.76 -10.55
C ILE A 165 14.70 4.91 -11.30
N PHE A 166 15.38 4.64 -12.42
CA PHE A 166 16.16 5.66 -13.13
C PHE A 166 15.31 6.86 -13.55
N LYS A 167 14.05 6.63 -13.94
CA LYS A 167 13.09 7.68 -14.25
C LYS A 167 12.73 8.58 -13.07
N ASN A 168 12.81 8.04 -11.85
CA ASN A 168 12.48 8.73 -10.60
C ASN A 168 13.72 9.29 -9.90
N THR A 169 14.92 9.06 -10.49
CA THR A 169 16.17 9.51 -9.88
C THR A 169 16.29 11.03 -9.98
N PRO A 170 16.48 11.74 -8.85
CA PRO A 170 16.73 13.18 -8.85
C PRO A 170 17.96 13.54 -9.68
N HIS A 171 17.87 14.63 -10.45
CA HIS A 171 18.94 15.06 -11.35
C HIS A 171 20.31 15.23 -10.66
N HIS A 172 20.34 15.67 -9.40
CA HIS A 172 21.58 15.88 -8.65
C HIS A 172 22.32 14.57 -8.29
N LEU A 173 21.62 13.42 -8.34
CA LEU A 173 22.22 12.11 -8.15
C LEU A 173 22.70 11.46 -9.46
N LEU A 174 22.28 11.99 -10.60
CA LEU A 174 22.74 11.53 -11.91
C LEU A 174 24.11 12.16 -12.17
N THR A 175 25.17 11.38 -11.94
CA THR A 175 26.56 11.76 -12.22
C THR A 175 27.09 10.94 -13.38
N GLN A 176 28.16 11.42 -14.04
CA GLN A 176 28.86 10.66 -15.09
C GLN A 176 29.30 9.29 -14.59
N GLU A 177 29.89 9.23 -13.37
CA GLU A 177 30.32 7.96 -12.75
C GLU A 177 29.18 6.97 -12.58
N LEU A 178 28.01 7.44 -12.14
CA LEU A 178 26.81 6.61 -11.98
C LEU A 178 26.36 6.06 -13.33
N CYS A 179 26.28 6.90 -14.36
CA CYS A 179 25.88 6.52 -15.71
C CYS A 179 26.87 5.54 -16.32
N ASP A 180 28.19 5.77 -16.16
CA ASP A 180 29.24 4.84 -16.59
C ASP A 180 29.10 3.47 -15.90
N SER A 181 28.84 3.45 -14.60
CA SER A 181 28.66 2.23 -13.83
C SER A 181 27.45 1.42 -14.31
N VAL A 182 26.35 2.11 -14.58
CA VAL A 182 25.10 1.51 -15.10
C VAL A 182 25.34 0.87 -16.46
N ILE A 183 25.95 1.60 -17.41
CA ILE A 183 26.19 1.10 -18.76
C ILE A 183 27.18 -0.06 -18.80
N ARG A 184 28.24 -0.01 -17.99
CA ARG A 184 29.19 -1.14 -17.87
C ARG A 184 28.55 -2.39 -17.31
N LYS A 185 27.59 -2.24 -16.39
CA LYS A 185 26.83 -3.35 -15.82
C LYS A 185 25.86 -3.93 -16.86
N SER A 186 25.07 -3.07 -17.52
CA SER A 186 24.14 -3.50 -18.56
C SER A 186 23.89 -2.38 -19.59
N PRO A 187 24.37 -2.55 -20.84
CA PRO A 187 24.12 -1.58 -21.90
C PRO A 187 22.65 -1.37 -22.25
N SER A 188 21.75 -2.26 -21.80
CA SER A 188 20.31 -2.11 -22.00
C SER A 188 19.72 -0.86 -21.33
N TYR A 189 20.41 -0.27 -20.37
CA TYR A 189 19.98 0.93 -19.67
C TYR A 189 20.27 2.24 -20.44
N PHE A 190 20.88 2.15 -21.62
CA PHE A 190 21.27 3.32 -22.41
C PHE A 190 20.11 4.27 -22.76
N GLU A 191 18.94 3.73 -23.01
CA GLU A 191 17.73 4.52 -23.30
C GLU A 191 17.30 5.43 -22.14
N TYR A 192 17.67 5.08 -20.90
CA TYR A 192 17.32 5.82 -19.68
C TYR A 192 18.38 6.84 -19.26
N ILE A 193 19.56 6.83 -19.89
CA ILE A 193 20.63 7.81 -19.60
C ILE A 193 20.29 9.14 -20.25
N PRO A 194 20.30 10.26 -19.52
CA PRO A 194 20.13 11.58 -20.11
C PRO A 194 21.24 11.90 -21.10
N ASP A 195 20.90 12.58 -22.21
CA ASP A 195 21.82 12.85 -23.32
C ASP A 195 23.11 13.56 -22.87
N GLN A 196 23.03 14.45 -21.88
CA GLN A 196 24.18 15.16 -21.33
C GLN A 196 25.25 14.24 -20.70
N PHE A 197 24.92 13.01 -20.34
CA PHE A 197 25.84 12.02 -19.77
C PHE A 197 26.23 10.93 -20.78
N LYS A 198 25.65 10.92 -21.99
CA LYS A 198 25.98 9.93 -23.03
C LYS A 198 27.33 10.25 -23.66
N THR A 199 28.33 9.43 -23.37
CA THR A 199 29.65 9.51 -24.00
C THR A 199 29.72 8.66 -25.28
N PRO A 200 30.67 8.95 -26.21
CA PRO A 200 30.89 8.10 -27.38
C PRO A 200 31.13 6.62 -27.02
N GLU A 201 31.84 6.36 -25.91
CA GLU A 201 32.09 5.01 -25.42
C GLU A 201 30.82 4.30 -25.01
N MET A 202 29.91 5.01 -24.30
CA MET A 202 28.60 4.46 -23.93
C MET A 202 27.74 4.16 -25.15
N CYS A 203 27.73 5.07 -26.13
CA CYS A 203 27.03 4.87 -27.39
C CYS A 203 27.53 3.63 -28.11
N TRP A 204 28.84 3.44 -28.17
CA TRP A 204 29.47 2.26 -28.75
C TRP A 204 29.08 0.96 -28.04
N LEU A 205 29.18 0.94 -26.74
CA LEU A 205 28.78 -0.21 -25.92
C LEU A 205 27.30 -0.58 -26.14
N ALA A 206 26.44 0.40 -26.14
CA ALA A 206 24.99 0.19 -26.29
C ALA A 206 24.63 -0.34 -27.69
N VAL A 207 25.19 0.27 -28.75
CA VAL A 207 24.92 -0.15 -30.14
C VAL A 207 25.50 -1.51 -30.44
N ASN A 208 26.68 -1.86 -29.91
CA ASN A 208 27.25 -3.21 -30.03
C ASN A 208 26.42 -4.26 -29.29
N TRP A 209 25.84 -3.90 -28.16
CA TRP A 209 24.95 -4.79 -27.43
C TRP A 209 23.65 -5.04 -28.20
N ARG A 210 23.07 -3.96 -28.76
CA ARG A 210 21.79 -4.01 -29.45
C ARG A 210 21.69 -2.90 -30.49
N SER A 211 21.60 -3.26 -31.77
CA SER A 211 21.58 -2.30 -32.87
C SER A 211 20.46 -1.25 -32.79
N ASN A 212 19.32 -1.60 -32.17
CA ASN A 212 18.23 -0.64 -31.96
C ASN A 212 18.56 0.46 -30.91
N ALA A 213 19.65 0.35 -30.15
CA ALA A 213 20.12 1.42 -29.27
C ALA A 213 20.56 2.66 -30.05
N LEU A 214 20.82 2.52 -31.36
CA LEU A 214 21.18 3.64 -32.24
C LEU A 214 20.15 4.77 -32.22
N GLN A 215 18.87 4.45 -32.04
CA GLN A 215 17.80 5.46 -31.95
C GLN A 215 17.91 6.39 -30.73
N PHE A 216 18.69 6.00 -29.70
CA PHE A 216 18.91 6.75 -28.48
C PHE A 216 20.26 7.47 -28.44
N VAL A 217 21.03 7.38 -29.51
CA VAL A 217 22.30 8.12 -29.65
C VAL A 217 21.97 9.57 -29.98
N PRO A 218 22.53 10.57 -29.26
CA PRO A 218 22.28 11.99 -29.47
C PRO A 218 22.67 12.49 -30.88
#